data_c4a9e892c4682b302773bdd6164fd72b
#
_entry.id   c4a9e892c4682b302773bdd6164fd72b
#
_cell.length_a   1.000
_cell.length_b   1.000
_cell.length_c   1.000
_cell.angle_alpha   90.00
_cell.angle_beta   90.00
_cell.angle_gamma   90.00
#
_symmetry.space_group_name_H-M   'P 1'
#
loop_
_entity.id
_entity.type
_entity.pdbx_description
1 polymer ?
#
loop_
_entity_poly.entity_id
_entity_poly.type
_entity_poly.pdbx_seq_one_letter_code
_entity_poly.pdbx_strand_id
1 'polypeptide(L)'
;MEDFSTQLNVLLVDTFNSILRMEESMLKSAGGANLSIGEMHLLEAVGKGDPEGCTISSLARERSVTLPSVTVAVNKLVKKGYVEKQRCEEDSRSVRVRLTQQGRRAERMHSYFHEKMVEAVAKSLEEDEKSVLLKGIIKLNDFFSRKSVSQEA
;
A
#
# COMPACT_ATOMS: atom_id res chain seq x y z
N MET A 1 -30.68 -11.15 -17.70
CA MET A 1 -29.47 -10.29 -17.80
C MET A 1 -29.15 -9.78 -16.40
N GLU A 2 -28.02 -10.15 -15.89
CA GLU A 2 -27.60 -9.64 -14.58
C GLU A 2 -27.47 -8.11 -14.64
N ASP A 3 -27.98 -7.44 -13.59
CA ASP A 3 -27.85 -5.99 -13.46
C ASP A 3 -26.38 -5.57 -13.36
N PHE A 4 -26.04 -4.41 -13.95
CA PHE A 4 -24.69 -3.82 -13.91
C PHE A 4 -24.10 -3.80 -12.50
N SER A 5 -24.90 -3.46 -11.49
CA SER A 5 -24.46 -3.40 -10.09
C SER A 5 -24.02 -4.77 -9.56
N THR A 6 -24.74 -5.82 -9.92
CA THR A 6 -24.39 -7.20 -9.54
C THR A 6 -23.09 -7.65 -10.18
N GLN A 7 -22.93 -7.41 -11.49
CA GLN A 7 -21.69 -7.74 -12.21
C GLN A 7 -20.50 -6.95 -11.66
N LEU A 8 -20.68 -5.65 -11.44
CA LEU A 8 -19.63 -4.79 -10.89
C LEU A 8 -19.19 -5.26 -9.50
N ASN A 9 -20.14 -5.62 -8.62
CA ASN A 9 -19.83 -6.11 -7.28
C ASN A 9 -18.96 -7.38 -7.33
N VAL A 10 -19.38 -8.36 -8.14
CA VAL A 10 -18.62 -9.62 -8.29
C VAL A 10 -17.20 -9.34 -8.80
N LEU A 11 -17.09 -8.57 -9.89
CA LEU A 11 -15.78 -8.28 -10.50
C LEU A 11 -14.86 -7.46 -9.61
N LEU A 12 -15.39 -6.49 -8.85
CA LEU A 12 -14.58 -5.72 -7.89
C LEU A 12 -14.01 -6.62 -6.79
N VAL A 13 -14.86 -7.46 -6.18
CA VAL A 13 -14.44 -8.37 -5.11
C VAL A 13 -13.43 -9.40 -5.63
N ASP A 14 -13.68 -10.01 -6.78
CA ASP A 14 -12.80 -11.02 -7.37
C ASP A 14 -11.45 -10.42 -7.80
N THR A 15 -11.46 -9.23 -8.39
CA THR A 15 -10.24 -8.53 -8.78
C THR A 15 -9.40 -8.17 -7.56
N PHE A 16 -10.02 -7.60 -6.52
CA PHE A 16 -9.35 -7.26 -5.27
C PHE A 16 -8.70 -8.49 -4.62
N ASN A 17 -9.45 -9.58 -4.46
CA ASN A 17 -8.95 -10.81 -3.89
C ASN A 17 -7.83 -11.45 -4.75
N SER A 18 -7.90 -11.32 -6.07
CA SER A 18 -6.87 -11.84 -6.96
C SER A 18 -5.57 -11.06 -6.83
N ILE A 19 -5.64 -9.74 -6.75
CA ILE A 19 -4.46 -8.89 -6.51
C ILE A 19 -3.81 -9.25 -5.18
N LEU A 20 -4.58 -9.38 -4.09
CA LEU A 20 -4.04 -9.77 -2.78
C LEU A 20 -3.34 -11.13 -2.82
N ARG A 21 -3.93 -12.14 -3.47
CA ARG A 21 -3.30 -13.46 -3.62
C ARG A 21 -1.99 -13.40 -4.40
N MET A 22 -1.92 -12.57 -5.45
CA MET A 22 -0.69 -12.36 -6.21
C MET A 22 0.40 -11.70 -5.36
N GLU A 23 0.05 -10.68 -4.59
CA GLU A 23 0.98 -10.02 -3.66
C GLU A 23 1.51 -10.98 -2.59
N GLU A 24 0.62 -11.77 -1.97
CA GLU A 24 1.04 -12.78 -0.98
C GLU A 24 1.97 -13.84 -1.59
N SER A 25 1.68 -14.30 -2.80
CA SER A 25 2.52 -15.25 -3.53
C SER A 25 3.89 -14.65 -3.84
N MET A 26 3.93 -13.40 -4.26
CA MET A 26 5.17 -12.67 -4.51
C MET A 26 6.02 -12.55 -3.23
N LEU A 27 5.42 -12.16 -2.11
CA LEU A 27 6.13 -12.05 -0.83
C LEU A 27 6.73 -13.38 -0.40
N LYS A 28 6.00 -14.48 -0.54
CA LYS A 28 6.48 -15.82 -0.20
C LYS A 28 7.66 -16.26 -1.07
N SER A 29 7.59 -16.01 -2.38
CA SER A 29 8.62 -16.46 -3.33
C SER A 29 9.89 -15.62 -3.30
N ALA A 30 9.80 -14.37 -2.90
CA ALA A 30 10.93 -13.42 -2.92
C ALA A 30 11.67 -13.26 -1.59
N GLY A 31 11.46 -14.18 -0.64
CA GLY A 31 12.12 -14.15 0.67
C GLY A 31 11.52 -13.17 1.68
N GLY A 32 10.40 -12.53 1.33
CA GLY A 32 9.61 -11.67 2.23
C GLY A 32 8.52 -12.42 3.00
N ALA A 33 8.67 -13.72 3.19
CA ALA A 33 7.67 -14.60 3.79
C ALA A 33 7.29 -14.25 5.24
N ASN A 34 8.10 -13.44 5.92
CA ASN A 34 7.83 -12.93 7.27
C ASN A 34 7.10 -11.57 7.28
N LEU A 35 6.75 -11.03 6.11
CA LEU A 35 5.96 -9.80 5.97
C LEU A 35 4.50 -10.14 5.66
N SER A 36 3.59 -9.49 6.35
CA SER A 36 2.19 -9.42 5.93
C SER A 36 2.01 -8.37 4.83
N ILE A 37 0.92 -8.46 4.07
CA ILE A 37 0.57 -7.44 3.06
C ILE A 37 0.45 -6.05 3.71
N GLY A 38 -0.19 -5.96 4.88
CA GLY A 38 -0.30 -4.69 5.61
C GLY A 38 1.05 -4.10 6.03
N GLU A 39 1.99 -4.94 6.43
CA GLU A 39 3.36 -4.52 6.73
C GLU A 39 4.10 -4.07 5.47
N MET A 40 3.91 -4.78 4.34
CA MET A 40 4.51 -4.37 3.06
C MET A 40 3.99 -3.01 2.60
N HIS A 41 2.69 -2.79 2.67
CA HIS A 41 2.09 -1.49 2.34
C HIS A 41 2.56 -0.36 3.28
N LEU A 42 2.84 -0.68 4.56
CA LEU A 42 3.44 0.30 5.47
C LEU A 42 4.89 0.62 5.08
N LEU A 43 5.69 -0.37 4.66
CA LEU A 43 7.03 -0.14 4.11
C LEU A 43 6.98 0.77 2.88
N GLU A 44 6.04 0.55 1.99
CA GLU A 44 5.83 1.40 0.81
C GLU A 44 5.50 2.85 1.19
N ALA A 45 4.62 3.05 2.18
CA ALA A 45 4.30 4.39 2.69
C ALA A 45 5.53 5.08 3.28
N VAL A 46 6.37 4.36 4.04
CA VAL A 46 7.64 4.89 4.55
C VAL A 46 8.59 5.24 3.40
N GLY A 47 8.68 4.39 2.37
CA GLY A 47 9.56 4.59 1.22
C GLY A 47 9.16 5.77 0.34
N LYS A 48 7.86 6.04 0.20
CA LYS A 48 7.30 7.19 -0.55
C LYS A 48 7.33 8.51 0.21
N GLY A 49 7.50 8.45 1.52
CA GLY A 49 7.49 9.62 2.39
C GLY A 49 8.78 10.43 2.35
N ASP A 50 8.94 11.29 3.34
CA ASP A 50 10.12 12.14 3.48
C ASP A 50 11.41 11.29 3.57
N PRO A 51 12.46 11.56 2.75
CA PRO A 51 13.75 10.87 2.84
C PRO A 51 14.39 10.95 4.23
N GLU A 52 14.10 12.00 4.99
CA GLU A 52 14.54 12.16 6.38
C GLU A 52 13.74 11.30 7.38
N GLY A 53 12.75 10.57 6.89
CA GLY A 53 11.89 9.67 7.65
C GLY A 53 10.50 10.22 7.92
N CYS A 54 9.56 9.31 8.10
CA CYS A 54 8.15 9.61 8.37
C CYS A 54 7.86 9.57 9.88
N THR A 55 6.97 10.43 10.34
CA THR A 55 6.45 10.33 11.71
C THR A 55 5.36 9.26 11.79
N ILE A 56 5.15 8.69 12.98
CA ILE A 56 4.04 7.74 13.21
C ILE A 56 2.69 8.40 12.87
N SER A 57 2.52 9.68 13.23
CA SER A 57 1.29 10.43 12.94
C SER A 57 1.06 10.63 11.45
N SER A 58 2.09 10.92 10.66
CA SER A 58 1.97 11.07 9.20
C SER A 58 1.60 9.75 8.54
N LEU A 59 2.19 8.65 8.97
CA LEU A 59 1.87 7.31 8.46
C LEU A 59 0.43 6.89 8.80
N ALA A 60 -0.03 7.17 10.03
CA ALA A 60 -1.41 6.90 10.44
C ALA A 60 -2.42 7.66 9.57
N ARG A 61 -2.17 8.94 9.29
CA ARG A 61 -3.01 9.79 8.46
C ARG A 61 -3.02 9.31 7.00
N GLU A 62 -1.84 9.05 6.41
CA GLU A 62 -1.73 8.58 5.03
C GLU A 62 -2.44 7.25 4.82
N ARG A 63 -2.36 6.35 5.80
CA ARG A 63 -2.95 5.02 5.74
C ARG A 63 -4.41 4.97 6.22
N SER A 64 -4.97 6.08 6.72
CA SER A 64 -6.31 6.14 7.33
C SER A 64 -6.52 5.05 8.40
N VAL A 65 -5.53 4.91 9.28
CA VAL A 65 -5.54 3.95 10.39
C VAL A 65 -5.19 4.65 11.70
N THR A 66 -5.50 4.00 12.82
CA THR A 66 -5.24 4.58 14.14
C THR A 66 -3.75 4.64 14.48
N LEU A 67 -3.37 5.63 15.27
CA LEU A 67 -2.00 5.80 15.75
C LEU A 67 -1.46 4.54 16.48
N PRO A 68 -2.21 3.91 17.40
CA PRO A 68 -1.78 2.67 18.03
C PRO A 68 -1.53 1.53 17.03
N SER A 69 -2.36 1.39 16.00
CA SER A 69 -2.20 0.35 14.97
C SER A 69 -0.88 0.54 14.20
N VAL A 70 -0.56 1.77 13.79
CA VAL A 70 0.72 2.06 13.12
C VAL A 70 1.90 1.84 14.06
N THR A 71 1.79 2.24 15.32
CA THR A 71 2.86 2.04 16.31
C THR A 71 3.18 0.55 16.47
N VAL A 72 2.17 -0.31 16.59
CA VAL A 72 2.35 -1.76 16.68
C VAL A 72 3.01 -2.32 15.41
N ALA A 73 2.54 -1.92 14.22
CA ALA A 73 3.07 -2.38 12.95
C ALA A 73 4.53 -1.92 12.74
N VAL A 74 4.85 -0.67 13.05
CA VAL A 74 6.23 -0.15 12.99
C VAL A 74 7.15 -0.91 13.94
N ASN A 75 6.70 -1.19 15.17
CA ASN A 75 7.51 -1.96 16.13
C ASN A 75 7.79 -3.39 15.63
N LYS A 76 6.83 -4.04 14.98
CA LYS A 76 7.05 -5.33 14.33
C LYS A 76 8.08 -5.24 13.21
N LEU A 77 7.99 -4.21 12.37
CA LEU A 77 8.94 -3.99 11.28
C LEU A 77 10.35 -3.66 11.77
N VAL A 78 10.49 -2.95 12.89
CA VAL A 78 11.79 -2.73 13.57
C VAL A 78 12.38 -4.07 14.01
N LYS A 79 11.60 -4.91 14.68
CA LYS A 79 12.05 -6.24 15.12
C LYS A 79 12.46 -7.15 13.95
N LYS A 80 11.79 -7.04 12.83
CA LYS A 80 12.09 -7.78 11.60
C LYS A 80 13.26 -7.18 10.79
N GLY A 81 13.75 -5.99 11.17
CA GLY A 81 14.89 -5.34 10.53
C GLY A 81 14.59 -4.57 9.25
N TYR A 82 13.31 -4.28 8.95
CA TYR A 82 12.91 -3.56 7.74
C TYR A 82 12.88 -2.05 7.89
N VAL A 83 12.66 -1.57 9.11
CA VAL A 83 12.69 -0.13 9.43
C VAL A 83 13.51 0.12 10.67
N GLU A 84 13.97 1.36 10.81
CA GLU A 84 14.63 1.87 12.01
C GLU A 84 13.92 3.13 12.50
N LYS A 85 14.00 3.37 13.81
CA LYS A 85 13.51 4.58 14.45
C LYS A 85 14.68 5.48 14.79
N GLN A 86 14.58 6.75 14.43
CA GLN A 86 15.56 7.79 14.76
C GLN A 86 14.86 8.93 15.50
N ARG A 87 15.42 9.36 16.61
CA ARG A 87 14.98 10.57 17.29
C ARG A 87 15.46 11.79 16.50
N CYS A 88 14.59 12.80 16.38
CA CYS A 88 15.00 14.07 15.79
C CYS A 88 15.92 14.81 16.76
N GLU A 89 17.04 15.35 16.27
CA GLU A 89 17.97 16.15 17.08
C GLU A 89 17.35 17.47 17.56
N GLU A 90 16.46 18.05 16.73
CA GLU A 90 15.77 19.31 17.03
C GLU A 90 14.59 19.16 18.01
N ASP A 91 13.94 17.98 18.04
CA ASP A 91 12.85 17.66 18.96
C ASP A 91 12.97 16.21 19.43
N SER A 92 13.50 16.02 20.62
CA SER A 92 13.69 14.70 21.24
C SER A 92 12.40 13.91 21.45
N ARG A 93 11.21 14.55 21.30
CA ARG A 93 9.89 13.93 21.38
C ARG A 93 9.43 13.36 20.05
N SER A 94 10.02 13.80 18.95
CA SER A 94 9.68 13.37 17.61
C SER A 94 10.53 12.17 17.18
N VAL A 95 9.88 11.08 16.82
CA VAL A 95 10.51 9.87 16.29
C VAL A 95 10.20 9.75 14.81
N ARG A 96 11.23 9.62 14.00
CA ARG A 96 11.11 9.35 12.56
C ARG A 96 11.37 7.87 12.26
N VAL A 97 10.64 7.34 11.32
CA VAL A 97 10.75 5.97 10.82
C VAL A 97 11.36 6.01 9.43
N ARG A 98 12.42 5.23 9.22
CA ARG A 98 13.12 5.10 7.94
C ARG A 98 13.22 3.65 7.52
N LEU A 99 13.32 3.41 6.22
CA LEU A 99 13.65 2.09 5.69
C LEU A 99 15.13 1.77 5.97
N THR A 100 15.39 0.55 6.41
CA THR A 100 16.73 -0.04 6.37
C THR A 100 17.10 -0.44 4.93
N GLN A 101 18.31 -0.93 4.70
CA GLN A 101 18.69 -1.51 3.42
C GLN A 101 17.77 -2.70 3.03
N GLN A 102 17.43 -3.54 4.02
CA GLN A 102 16.48 -4.64 3.83
C GLN A 102 15.08 -4.13 3.49
N GLY A 103 14.60 -3.08 4.18
CA GLY A 103 13.32 -2.43 3.89
C GLY A 103 13.27 -1.83 2.49
N ARG A 104 14.31 -1.13 2.07
CA ARG A 104 14.41 -0.59 0.69
C ARG A 104 14.42 -1.68 -0.37
N ARG A 105 15.05 -2.83 -0.10
CA ARG A 105 15.03 -3.96 -1.01
C ARG A 105 13.63 -4.55 -1.15
N ALA A 106 12.92 -4.73 -0.05
CA ALA A 106 11.54 -5.23 -0.04
C ALA A 106 10.58 -4.26 -0.76
N GLU A 107 10.71 -2.97 -0.50
CA GLU A 107 9.90 -1.93 -1.17
C GLU A 107 10.14 -1.91 -2.68
N ARG A 108 11.38 -1.92 -3.15
CA ARG A 108 11.69 -1.97 -4.60
C ARG A 108 11.14 -3.23 -5.27
N MET A 109 11.22 -4.37 -4.60
CA MET A 109 10.69 -5.62 -5.12
C MET A 109 9.15 -5.56 -5.26
N HIS A 110 8.46 -5.00 -4.30
CA HIS A 110 7.02 -4.80 -4.35
C HIS A 110 6.61 -3.82 -5.45
N SER A 111 7.32 -2.69 -5.57
CA SER A 111 7.11 -1.72 -6.65
C SER A 111 7.33 -2.35 -8.03
N TYR A 112 8.37 -3.13 -8.20
CA TYR A 112 8.64 -3.86 -9.46
C TYR A 112 7.54 -4.87 -9.79
N PHE A 113 7.03 -5.60 -8.78
CA PHE A 113 5.91 -6.50 -8.97
C PHE A 113 4.66 -5.76 -9.50
N HIS A 114 4.30 -4.63 -8.88
CA HIS A 114 3.17 -3.82 -9.33
C HIS A 114 3.38 -3.27 -10.75
N GLU A 115 4.56 -2.76 -11.04
CA GLU A 115 4.91 -2.29 -12.38
C GLU A 115 4.69 -3.38 -13.44
N LYS A 116 5.18 -4.59 -13.20
CA LYS A 116 5.02 -5.72 -14.12
C LYS A 116 3.58 -6.18 -14.25
N MET A 117 2.83 -6.21 -13.16
CA MET A 117 1.41 -6.54 -13.17
C MET A 117 0.62 -5.52 -14.00
N VAL A 118 0.83 -4.22 -13.77
CA VAL A 118 0.14 -3.16 -14.51
C VAL A 118 0.55 -3.13 -15.97
N GLU A 119 1.83 -3.35 -16.29
CA GLU A 119 2.34 -3.47 -17.67
C GLU A 119 1.63 -4.61 -18.41
N ALA A 120 1.47 -5.77 -17.77
CA ALA A 120 0.78 -6.92 -18.36
C ALA A 120 -0.71 -6.62 -18.62
N VAL A 121 -1.40 -5.98 -17.67
CA VAL A 121 -2.80 -5.54 -17.87
C VAL A 121 -2.89 -4.54 -19.01
N ALA A 122 -2.00 -3.53 -19.04
CA ALA A 122 -2.02 -2.51 -20.08
C ALA A 122 -1.78 -3.07 -21.49
N LYS A 123 -0.97 -4.13 -21.62
CA LYS A 123 -0.74 -4.83 -22.89
C LYS A 123 -1.95 -5.63 -23.38
N SER A 124 -2.88 -6.00 -22.50
CA SER A 124 -4.08 -6.73 -22.85
C SER A 124 -5.24 -5.85 -23.32
N LEU A 125 -5.08 -4.53 -23.24
CA LEU A 125 -6.10 -3.53 -23.52
C LEU A 125 -5.78 -2.72 -24.79
N GLU A 126 -6.82 -2.44 -25.58
CA GLU A 126 -6.73 -1.49 -26.68
C GLU A 126 -6.68 -0.05 -26.16
N GLU A 127 -6.24 0.92 -26.99
CA GLU A 127 -6.01 2.32 -26.53
C GLU A 127 -7.29 3.03 -26.05
N ASP A 128 -8.43 2.74 -26.67
CA ASP A 128 -9.73 3.27 -26.23
C ASP A 128 -10.19 2.63 -24.90
N GLU A 129 -9.96 1.32 -24.71
CA GLU A 129 -10.25 0.61 -23.46
C GLU A 129 -9.42 1.15 -22.30
N LYS A 130 -8.15 1.46 -22.50
CA LYS A 130 -7.29 2.10 -21.49
C LYS A 130 -7.88 3.41 -20.98
N SER A 131 -8.34 4.26 -21.91
CA SER A 131 -8.97 5.54 -21.55
C SER A 131 -10.26 5.36 -20.75
N VAL A 132 -11.10 4.42 -21.13
CA VAL A 132 -12.36 4.13 -20.44
C VAL A 132 -12.10 3.55 -19.05
N LEU A 133 -11.17 2.59 -18.95
CA LEU A 133 -10.78 1.98 -17.68
C LEU A 133 -10.24 3.02 -16.69
N LEU A 134 -9.31 3.87 -17.12
CA LEU A 134 -8.78 4.93 -16.25
C LEU A 134 -9.86 5.87 -15.73
N LYS A 135 -10.79 6.31 -16.59
CA LYS A 135 -11.93 7.14 -16.19
C LYS A 135 -12.82 6.45 -15.15
N GLY A 136 -13.05 5.14 -15.33
CA GLY A 136 -13.82 4.33 -14.38
C GLY A 136 -13.13 4.19 -13.04
N ILE A 137 -11.84 3.84 -13.04
CA ILE A 137 -11.04 3.68 -11.82
C ILE A 137 -10.90 5.00 -11.05
N ILE A 138 -10.71 6.14 -11.72
CA ILE A 138 -10.67 7.46 -11.08
C ILE A 138 -11.98 7.72 -10.33
N LYS A 139 -13.13 7.48 -10.95
CA LYS A 139 -14.43 7.67 -10.28
C LYS A 139 -14.63 6.75 -9.07
N LEU A 140 -14.19 5.49 -9.18
CA LEU A 140 -14.22 4.55 -8.06
C LEU A 140 -13.32 5.02 -6.91
N ASN A 141 -12.11 5.43 -7.22
CA ASN A 141 -11.16 5.94 -6.23
C ASN A 141 -11.70 7.18 -5.50
N ASP A 142 -12.25 8.15 -6.23
CA ASP A 142 -12.88 9.35 -5.67
C ASP A 142 -14.06 9.00 -4.75
N PHE A 143 -14.89 8.03 -5.15
CA PHE A 143 -16.01 7.57 -4.35
C PHE A 143 -15.54 6.99 -3.00
N PHE A 144 -14.58 6.07 -3.02
CA PHE A 144 -14.08 5.42 -1.81
C PHE A 144 -13.29 6.39 -0.93
N SER A 145 -12.49 7.30 -1.49
CA SER A 145 -11.74 8.31 -0.74
C SER A 145 -12.66 9.26 0.03
N ARG A 146 -13.77 9.69 -0.57
CA ARG A 146 -14.77 10.55 0.11
C ARG A 146 -15.50 9.81 1.23
N LYS A 147 -15.79 8.53 1.06
CA LYS A 147 -16.47 7.71 2.07
C LYS A 147 -15.61 7.45 3.30
N SER A 148 -14.30 7.22 3.13
CA SER A 148 -13.39 7.02 4.26
C SER A 148 -13.30 8.29 5.15
N VAL A 149 -13.29 9.47 4.56
CA VAL A 149 -13.27 10.75 5.31
C VAL A 149 -14.59 10.98 6.08
N SER A 150 -15.74 10.49 5.56
CA SER A 150 -17.06 10.70 6.19
C SER A 150 -17.33 9.77 7.38
N GLN A 151 -16.51 8.74 7.61
CA GLN A 151 -16.65 7.83 8.75
C GLN A 151 -15.80 8.25 9.97
N GLU A 152 -14.95 9.26 9.83
CA GLU A 152 -14.12 9.82 10.91
C GLU A 152 -14.72 11.10 11.54
N ALA A 153 -15.92 11.51 11.10
CA ALA A 153 -16.61 12.70 11.61
C ALA A 153 -17.76 12.33 12.59
#